data_adb064f5550f3797db282dd17b6d251b
#
_entry.id   adb064f5550f3797db282dd17b6d251b
#
_cell.length_a   1.000
_cell.length_b   1.000
_cell.length_c   1.000
_cell.angle_alpha   90.00
_cell.angle_beta   90.00
_cell.angle_gamma   90.00
#
_symmetry.space_group_name_H-M   'P 1'
#
loop_
_entity.id
_entity.type
_entity.pdbx_description
1 polymer ?
#
loop_
_entity_poly.entity_id
_entity_poly.type
_entity_poly.pdbx_seq_one_letter_code
_entity_poly.pdbx_strand_id
1 'polypeptide(L)'
;MPSTKIVHSDWSSDRPTKYAPIRYNYPSEPNAQTFSAMHGITDETVCVLFWILSFYSVHSKNNFNYTPDWDSLDKRPLPQWYDEAKVGIFIHWSVFSVPSFESEWFWWLWKGDTTRRPNVPAYMREQFAPNFVYADFAREFRAEFFDPDQWAELFADSGAKYVVLTAKHHEGFCNWPSSTSWQWNSVDVGPKRDLVGDLTKSIRNRTSLRFGLYHSLFEWFNPLYLRDKSTNFATKEYIYMKMLPELKDLVVRYQPEIIWSDGDAGPDSYWTSTEFLAWLYNESPVRQSVVTNDRWGDGCSCKHGGFYTCQDHYRPGKLIEHKWENCLTLDRKSWAFRREAILSDFLSIQVSFMLVRDRSLNVV
;
A
#
# COMPACT_ATOMS: atom_id res chain seq x y z
N MET A 1 -5.57 -16.89 -57.97
CA MET A 1 -7.03 -16.98 -57.73
C MET A 1 -7.37 -18.38 -57.29
N PRO A 2 -7.95 -18.60 -56.13
CA PRO A 2 -9.39 -18.60 -56.02
C PRO A 2 -9.87 -17.78 -54.78
N SER A 3 -11.09 -17.28 -54.93
CA SER A 3 -11.87 -16.47 -54.02
C SER A 3 -12.39 -17.28 -52.84
N THR A 4 -12.23 -16.75 -51.60
CA THR A 4 -12.89 -17.29 -50.42
C THR A 4 -14.02 -16.35 -50.00
N LYS A 5 -15.25 -16.88 -49.96
CA LYS A 5 -16.49 -16.23 -49.58
C LYS A 5 -16.48 -15.89 -48.08
N ILE A 6 -16.87 -14.67 -47.79
CA ILE A 6 -17.20 -14.23 -46.43
C ILE A 6 -18.62 -14.73 -46.14
N VAL A 7 -18.77 -15.49 -45.05
CA VAL A 7 -20.05 -15.89 -44.50
C VAL A 7 -20.41 -14.90 -43.41
N HIS A 8 -21.48 -14.10 -43.62
CA HIS A 8 -22.13 -13.32 -42.57
C HIS A 8 -22.99 -14.27 -41.73
N SER A 9 -22.75 -14.36 -40.43
CA SER A 9 -23.68 -14.97 -39.50
C SER A 9 -24.39 -13.86 -38.70
N ASP A 10 -25.71 -13.82 -38.89
CA ASP A 10 -26.67 -13.02 -38.17
C ASP A 10 -26.64 -13.32 -36.68
N TRP A 11 -26.48 -12.30 -35.87
CA TRP A 11 -26.72 -12.34 -34.43
C TRP A 11 -28.12 -11.79 -34.15
N SER A 12 -29.09 -12.68 -33.99
CA SER A 12 -30.39 -12.36 -33.44
C SER A 12 -30.30 -12.20 -31.90
N SER A 13 -30.91 -11.14 -31.47
CA SER A 13 -31.13 -10.74 -30.08
C SER A 13 -31.93 -11.77 -29.28
N ASP A 14 -31.35 -12.30 -28.21
CA ASP A 14 -32.09 -12.77 -27.04
C ASP A 14 -31.26 -12.55 -25.77
N ARG A 15 -31.63 -11.53 -24.99
CA ARG A 15 -31.14 -11.30 -23.65
C ARG A 15 -32.16 -11.80 -22.63
N PRO A 16 -31.79 -12.61 -21.67
CA PRO A 16 -32.56 -12.70 -20.44
C PRO A 16 -32.08 -11.63 -19.44
N THR A 17 -32.90 -10.62 -19.24
CA THR A 17 -32.82 -9.73 -18.07
C THR A 17 -33.23 -10.52 -16.83
N LYS A 18 -32.29 -10.72 -15.89
CA LYS A 18 -32.58 -11.02 -14.49
C LYS A 18 -31.41 -10.58 -13.61
N TYR A 19 -31.38 -9.33 -13.24
CA TYR A 19 -30.77 -8.90 -12.00
C TYR A 19 -31.83 -8.18 -11.17
N ALA A 20 -32.30 -8.88 -10.13
CA ALA A 20 -33.12 -8.27 -9.09
C ALA A 20 -32.16 -7.51 -8.12
N PRO A 21 -32.56 -6.33 -7.64
CA PRO A 21 -31.73 -5.58 -6.67
C PRO A 21 -31.75 -6.31 -5.32
N ILE A 22 -30.55 -6.53 -4.78
CA ILE A 22 -30.35 -7.05 -3.43
C ILE A 22 -30.81 -5.96 -2.45
N ARG A 23 -31.93 -6.20 -1.76
CA ARG A 23 -32.37 -5.37 -0.63
C ARG A 23 -31.63 -5.85 0.62
N TYR A 24 -30.83 -4.97 1.21
CA TYR A 24 -30.30 -5.17 2.56
C TYR A 24 -31.43 -4.91 3.56
N ASN A 25 -31.85 -5.95 4.29
CA ASN A 25 -32.72 -5.81 5.45
C ASN A 25 -31.83 -5.45 6.66
N TYR A 26 -31.97 -4.23 7.15
CA TYR A 26 -31.48 -3.86 8.48
C TYR A 26 -32.47 -4.41 9.51
N PRO A 27 -32.01 -5.03 10.61
CA PRO A 27 -32.90 -5.41 11.72
C PRO A 27 -33.42 -4.15 12.38
N SER A 28 -34.75 -4.10 12.54
CA SER A 28 -35.50 -3.09 13.30
C SER A 28 -35.10 -3.08 14.78
N GLU A 29 -35.04 -1.89 15.35
CA GLU A 29 -34.80 -1.65 16.77
C GLU A 29 -35.78 -2.47 17.66
N PRO A 30 -35.33 -2.99 18.80
CA PRO A 30 -36.23 -3.67 19.75
C PRO A 30 -37.10 -2.66 20.50
N ASN A 31 -38.40 -2.90 20.48
CA ASN A 31 -39.42 -2.17 21.22
C ASN A 31 -39.17 -2.19 22.73
N ALA A 32 -39.24 -1.02 23.33
CA ALA A 32 -39.24 -0.81 24.77
C ALA A 32 -40.59 -1.21 25.37
N GLN A 33 -40.76 -2.45 25.76
CA GLN A 33 -41.78 -2.87 26.75
C GLN A 33 -41.30 -4.13 27.48
N THR A 34 -41.08 -3.96 28.76
CA THR A 34 -41.21 -4.82 29.92
C THR A 34 -40.05 -4.65 30.90
N PHE A 35 -40.13 -3.63 31.71
CA PHE A 35 -39.47 -3.62 33.00
C PHE A 35 -40.57 -3.67 34.10
N SER A 36 -40.88 -4.85 34.55
CA SER A 36 -41.54 -5.07 35.83
C SER A 36 -41.22 -6.47 36.30
N ALA A 37 -40.12 -6.61 37.04
CA ALA A 37 -39.88 -7.62 38.05
C ALA A 37 -38.47 -7.41 38.66
N MET A 38 -38.31 -6.50 39.58
CA MET A 38 -37.11 -6.46 40.43
C MET A 38 -37.52 -6.74 41.88
N HIS A 39 -37.37 -8.00 42.29
CA HIS A 39 -37.22 -8.35 43.71
C HIS A 39 -36.15 -9.45 43.79
N GLY A 40 -35.02 -9.11 44.39
CA GLY A 40 -33.99 -10.12 44.74
C GLY A 40 -32.60 -9.88 44.14
N ILE A 41 -32.02 -8.67 44.27
CA ILE A 41 -30.60 -8.48 43.99
C ILE A 41 -29.86 -8.47 45.32
N THR A 42 -28.98 -9.48 45.52
CA THR A 42 -28.10 -9.56 46.69
C THR A 42 -26.87 -8.65 46.46
N ASP A 43 -26.27 -8.17 47.59
CA ASP A 43 -25.11 -7.28 47.56
C ASP A 43 -23.95 -7.77 46.70
N GLU A 44 -23.78 -9.09 46.54
CA GLU A 44 -22.76 -9.67 45.66
C GLU A 44 -23.01 -9.39 44.15
N THR A 45 -24.29 -9.35 43.74
CA THR A 45 -24.66 -9.06 42.35
C THR A 45 -24.41 -7.58 42.00
N VAL A 46 -24.55 -6.66 42.94
CA VAL A 46 -24.22 -5.25 42.77
C VAL A 46 -22.70 -5.06 42.59
N CYS A 47 -21.89 -5.78 43.38
CA CYS A 47 -20.42 -5.73 43.24
C CYS A 47 -19.95 -6.25 41.87
N VAL A 48 -20.53 -7.34 41.34
CA VAL A 48 -20.18 -7.87 40.05
C VAL A 48 -20.59 -6.93 38.91
N LEU A 49 -21.77 -6.31 39.01
CA LEU A 49 -22.20 -5.28 38.04
C LEU A 49 -21.32 -4.01 38.09
N PHE A 50 -20.88 -3.57 39.29
CA PHE A 50 -19.91 -2.48 39.41
C PHE A 50 -18.54 -2.84 38.81
N TRP A 51 -18.08 -4.08 38.99
CA TRP A 51 -16.86 -4.56 38.38
C TRP A 51 -16.97 -4.64 36.85
N ILE A 52 -18.07 -5.17 36.32
CA ILE A 52 -18.31 -5.22 34.87
C ILE A 52 -18.44 -3.81 34.28
N LEU A 53 -19.15 -2.90 34.95
CA LEU A 53 -19.28 -1.50 34.52
C LEU A 53 -17.94 -0.73 34.64
N SER A 54 -17.07 -1.08 35.59
CA SER A 54 -15.72 -0.54 35.71
C SER A 54 -14.81 -1.01 34.61
N PHE A 55 -14.97 -2.26 34.13
CA PHE A 55 -14.25 -2.75 32.95
C PHE A 55 -14.73 -2.12 31.64
N TYR A 56 -16.01 -1.73 31.54
CA TYR A 56 -16.51 -1.01 30.36
C TYR A 56 -16.18 0.49 30.36
N SER A 57 -15.76 1.06 31.49
CA SER A 57 -15.53 2.49 31.63
C SER A 57 -14.08 2.95 31.35
N VAL A 58 -13.15 2.06 30.99
CA VAL A 58 -11.74 2.43 30.72
C VAL A 58 -11.40 2.38 29.23
N HIS A 59 -12.37 2.27 28.33
CA HIS A 59 -12.15 2.74 26.98
C HIS A 59 -12.43 4.24 26.93
N SER A 60 -11.52 5.03 27.49
CA SER A 60 -11.40 6.44 27.16
C SER A 60 -11.39 6.56 25.65
N LYS A 61 -12.49 7.03 25.07
CA LYS A 61 -12.47 7.58 23.72
C LYS A 61 -11.57 8.80 23.81
N ASN A 62 -10.28 8.60 23.63
CA ASN A 62 -9.38 9.69 23.27
C ASN A 62 -9.88 10.17 21.90
N ASN A 63 -10.82 11.09 21.90
CA ASN A 63 -11.20 11.86 20.72
C ASN A 63 -10.04 12.82 20.44
N PHE A 64 -8.91 12.29 19.96
CA PHE A 64 -7.90 13.12 19.34
C PHE A 64 -8.52 13.63 18.04
N ASN A 65 -8.74 14.92 17.96
CA ASN A 65 -9.23 15.59 16.77
C ASN A 65 -8.04 16.29 16.12
N TYR A 66 -7.35 15.59 15.23
CA TYR A 66 -6.22 16.15 14.48
C TYR A 66 -6.75 17.06 13.38
N THR A 67 -6.31 18.31 13.38
CA THR A 67 -6.58 19.25 12.29
C THR A 67 -5.67 18.97 11.10
N PRO A 68 -6.09 19.34 9.85
CA PRO A 68 -5.29 19.09 8.64
C PRO A 68 -4.12 20.09 8.49
N ASP A 69 -3.25 20.08 9.48
CA ASP A 69 -2.02 20.85 9.54
C ASP A 69 -0.93 20.05 10.25
N TRP A 70 0.33 20.32 9.91
CA TRP A 70 1.46 19.57 10.44
C TRP A 70 1.65 19.77 11.94
N ASP A 71 1.37 20.95 12.47
CA ASP A 71 1.50 21.23 13.91
C ASP A 71 0.58 20.35 14.76
N SER A 72 -0.56 19.95 14.21
CA SER A 72 -1.49 19.03 14.85
C SER A 72 -1.12 17.56 14.58
N LEU A 73 -0.82 17.22 13.33
CA LEU A 73 -0.56 15.83 12.90
C LEU A 73 0.72 15.25 13.54
N ASP A 74 1.78 16.05 13.66
CA ASP A 74 3.06 15.63 14.23
C ASP A 74 3.00 15.38 15.75
N LYS A 75 1.95 15.87 16.41
CA LYS A 75 1.69 15.58 17.84
C LYS A 75 1.11 14.20 18.08
N ARG A 76 0.72 13.48 17.00
CA ARG A 76 0.16 12.15 17.15
C ARG A 76 1.21 11.19 17.69
N PRO A 77 0.96 10.53 18.83
CA PRO A 77 1.91 9.55 19.35
C PRO A 77 2.01 8.37 18.39
N LEU A 78 3.24 7.92 18.16
CA LEU A 78 3.48 6.71 17.36
C LEU A 78 2.92 5.49 18.12
N PRO A 79 2.13 4.62 17.49
CA PRO A 79 1.68 3.38 18.10
C PRO A 79 2.84 2.52 18.60
N GLN A 80 2.77 2.09 19.87
CA GLN A 80 3.83 1.38 20.56
C GLN A 80 4.32 0.14 19.78
N TRP A 81 3.42 -0.58 19.13
CA TRP A 81 3.76 -1.77 18.37
C TRP A 81 4.86 -1.52 17.31
N TYR A 82 4.86 -0.33 16.69
CA TYR A 82 5.86 0.00 15.66
C TYR A 82 7.24 0.23 16.27
N ASP A 83 7.29 0.86 17.45
CA ASP A 83 8.56 1.00 18.16
C ASP A 83 9.13 -0.36 18.60
N GLU A 84 8.28 -1.30 18.98
CA GLU A 84 8.67 -2.65 19.41
C GLU A 84 9.05 -3.56 18.23
N ALA A 85 8.51 -3.31 17.05
CA ALA A 85 8.63 -4.20 15.89
C ALA A 85 10.08 -4.36 15.38
N LYS A 86 10.85 -3.31 15.29
CA LYS A 86 12.28 -3.23 14.91
C LYS A 86 12.65 -3.77 13.52
N VAL A 87 12.09 -4.90 13.07
CA VAL A 87 12.43 -5.53 11.79
C VAL A 87 11.17 -5.81 11.01
N GLY A 88 11.15 -5.35 9.77
CA GLY A 88 10.11 -5.63 8.79
C GLY A 88 10.66 -6.20 7.49
N ILE A 89 9.75 -6.58 6.60
CA ILE A 89 10.04 -7.00 5.24
C ILE A 89 9.33 -6.05 4.30
N PHE A 90 10.03 -5.54 3.29
CA PHE A 90 9.48 -4.72 2.26
C PHE A 90 9.56 -5.46 0.92
N ILE A 91 8.41 -5.60 0.24
CA ILE A 91 8.31 -6.35 -1.00
C ILE A 91 8.04 -5.40 -2.15
N HIS A 92 9.01 -5.24 -3.06
CA HIS A 92 8.83 -4.56 -4.34
C HIS A 92 8.51 -5.59 -5.42
N TRP A 93 7.22 -5.68 -5.79
CA TRP A 93 6.72 -6.68 -6.73
C TRP A 93 5.51 -6.16 -7.49
N SER A 94 5.64 -6.08 -8.82
CA SER A 94 4.59 -5.62 -9.75
C SER A 94 4.97 -6.00 -11.18
N VAL A 95 4.36 -5.38 -12.18
CA VAL A 95 4.62 -5.60 -13.60
C VAL A 95 6.09 -5.45 -13.98
N PHE A 96 6.86 -4.58 -13.32
CA PHE A 96 8.30 -4.44 -13.53
C PHE A 96 9.08 -5.72 -13.22
N SER A 97 8.51 -6.64 -12.45
CA SER A 97 9.11 -7.96 -12.17
C SER A 97 9.04 -8.91 -13.37
N VAL A 98 8.29 -8.59 -14.42
CA VAL A 98 8.25 -9.40 -15.64
C VAL A 98 9.53 -9.25 -16.44
N PRO A 99 9.97 -8.04 -16.86
CA PRO A 99 11.29 -7.90 -17.46
C PRO A 99 12.41 -8.19 -16.46
N SER A 100 12.25 -7.85 -15.17
CA SER A 100 13.26 -8.01 -14.11
C SER A 100 14.65 -7.58 -14.56
N PHE A 101 14.76 -6.48 -15.28
CA PHE A 101 16.02 -6.03 -15.89
C PHE A 101 16.35 -4.61 -15.41
N GLU A 102 17.55 -4.41 -14.93
CA GLU A 102 18.11 -3.19 -14.37
C GLU A 102 17.46 -2.73 -13.05
N SER A 103 16.15 -2.45 -13.04
CA SER A 103 15.47 -1.88 -11.86
C SER A 103 13.95 -1.93 -12.00
N GLU A 104 13.24 -1.72 -10.89
CA GLU A 104 11.80 -1.42 -10.83
C GLU A 104 11.44 -0.16 -11.61
N TRP A 105 12.41 0.73 -11.88
CA TRP A 105 12.25 1.91 -12.74
C TRP A 105 12.28 1.59 -14.23
N PHE A 106 12.15 0.33 -14.62
CA PHE A 106 12.31 -0.14 -16.00
C PHE A 106 11.56 0.70 -17.03
N TRP A 107 10.27 1.02 -16.80
CA TRP A 107 9.49 1.80 -17.75
C TRP A 107 10.01 3.23 -17.90
N TRP A 108 10.38 3.88 -16.78
CA TRP A 108 11.00 5.20 -16.82
C TRP A 108 12.33 5.19 -17.55
N LEU A 109 13.16 4.20 -17.33
CA LEU A 109 14.46 4.02 -18.00
C LEU A 109 14.30 3.72 -19.48
N TRP A 110 13.18 3.12 -19.89
CA TRP A 110 12.88 2.86 -21.29
C TRP A 110 12.27 4.05 -22.04
N LYS A 111 11.37 4.82 -21.42
CA LYS A 111 10.55 5.84 -22.08
C LYS A 111 10.66 7.25 -21.48
N GLY A 112 11.12 7.40 -20.26
CA GLY A 112 11.32 8.68 -19.58
C GLY A 112 12.75 9.19 -19.76
N ASP A 113 13.67 8.75 -18.92
CA ASP A 113 15.10 9.10 -19.01
C ASP A 113 15.91 7.92 -19.57
N THR A 114 15.97 7.85 -20.89
CA THR A 114 16.67 6.78 -21.63
C THR A 114 18.20 6.89 -21.55
N THR A 115 18.72 8.00 -21.06
CA THR A 115 20.17 8.25 -20.95
C THR A 115 20.74 7.67 -19.66
N ARG A 116 19.93 7.58 -18.61
CA ARG A 116 20.35 7.09 -17.29
C ARG A 116 20.77 5.61 -17.30
N ARG A 117 20.13 4.78 -18.14
CA ARG A 117 20.45 3.36 -18.34
C ARG A 117 20.23 2.99 -19.82
N PRO A 118 21.16 3.29 -20.72
CA PRO A 118 21.00 3.12 -22.18
C PRO A 118 20.84 1.65 -22.61
N ASN A 119 21.24 0.70 -21.78
CA ASN A 119 21.02 -0.73 -21.98
C ASN A 119 19.54 -1.13 -21.89
N VAL A 120 18.68 -0.39 -21.19
CA VAL A 120 17.23 -0.71 -21.15
C VAL A 120 16.55 -0.51 -22.52
N PRO A 121 16.70 0.63 -23.23
CA PRO A 121 16.23 0.75 -24.60
C PRO A 121 16.88 -0.27 -25.57
N ALA A 122 18.15 -0.63 -25.37
CA ALA A 122 18.82 -1.65 -26.18
C ALA A 122 18.17 -3.02 -25.95
N TYR A 123 18.01 -3.43 -24.70
CA TYR A 123 17.33 -4.67 -24.29
C TYR A 123 15.93 -4.79 -24.93
N MET A 124 15.14 -3.71 -24.91
CA MET A 124 13.82 -3.71 -25.51
C MET A 124 13.86 -3.91 -27.04
N ARG A 125 14.81 -3.29 -27.75
CA ARG A 125 14.96 -3.46 -29.19
C ARG A 125 15.43 -4.86 -29.60
N GLU A 126 16.21 -5.51 -28.75
CA GLU A 126 16.81 -6.83 -29.03
C GLU A 126 15.87 -7.97 -28.64
N GLN A 127 15.09 -7.81 -27.58
CA GLN A 127 14.32 -8.91 -26.99
C GLN A 127 12.83 -8.88 -27.37
N PHE A 128 12.31 -7.74 -27.83
CA PHE A 128 10.87 -7.57 -28.06
C PHE A 128 10.56 -7.04 -29.46
N ALA A 129 9.37 -7.35 -29.96
CA ALA A 129 8.90 -6.84 -31.24
C ALA A 129 8.78 -5.30 -31.22
N PRO A 130 8.97 -4.62 -32.37
CA PRO A 130 8.95 -3.15 -32.43
C PRO A 130 7.67 -2.48 -31.92
N ASN A 131 6.54 -3.18 -31.97
CA ASN A 131 5.23 -2.72 -31.49
C ASN A 131 4.91 -3.11 -30.05
N PHE A 132 5.85 -3.76 -29.35
CA PHE A 132 5.66 -4.11 -27.93
C PHE A 132 5.62 -2.85 -27.08
N VAL A 133 4.65 -2.78 -26.18
CA VAL A 133 4.46 -1.68 -25.22
C VAL A 133 4.55 -2.16 -23.78
N TYR A 134 4.79 -1.27 -22.85
CA TYR A 134 4.93 -1.65 -21.43
C TYR A 134 3.70 -2.38 -20.89
N ALA A 135 2.51 -2.01 -21.36
CA ALA A 135 1.26 -2.66 -20.98
C ALA A 135 1.19 -4.16 -21.35
N ASP A 136 2.00 -4.62 -22.32
CA ASP A 136 2.04 -6.03 -22.69
C ASP A 136 2.66 -6.88 -21.57
N PHE A 137 3.58 -6.33 -20.78
CA PHE A 137 4.11 -7.01 -19.60
C PHE A 137 3.04 -7.34 -18.56
N ALA A 138 1.98 -6.54 -18.46
CA ALA A 138 0.92 -6.82 -17.49
C ALA A 138 0.19 -8.14 -17.79
N ARG A 139 0.11 -8.56 -19.05
CA ARG A 139 -0.47 -9.86 -19.45
C ARG A 139 0.42 -11.02 -19.06
N GLU A 140 1.73 -10.79 -18.98
CA GLU A 140 2.74 -11.78 -18.60
C GLU A 140 3.01 -11.79 -17.07
N PHE A 141 2.49 -10.81 -16.35
CA PHE A 141 2.52 -10.79 -14.88
C PHE A 141 1.48 -11.77 -14.34
N ARG A 142 1.82 -13.05 -14.24
CA ARG A 142 0.88 -14.14 -13.94
C ARG A 142 0.81 -14.51 -12.48
N ALA A 143 1.83 -14.16 -11.69
CA ALA A 143 1.94 -14.52 -10.29
C ALA A 143 1.76 -16.05 -10.04
N GLU A 144 2.29 -16.90 -10.93
CA GLU A 144 2.09 -18.35 -10.93
C GLU A 144 2.59 -19.03 -9.65
N PHE A 145 3.68 -18.52 -9.06
CA PHE A 145 4.28 -19.05 -7.84
C PHE A 145 3.86 -18.25 -6.59
N PHE A 146 2.88 -17.37 -6.70
CA PHE A 146 2.37 -16.63 -5.57
C PHE A 146 1.40 -17.50 -4.76
N ASP A 147 1.92 -18.08 -3.70
CA ASP A 147 1.14 -18.74 -2.66
C ASP A 147 1.16 -17.86 -1.41
N PRO A 148 0.08 -17.13 -1.13
CA PRO A 148 0.05 -16.17 -0.03
C PRO A 148 0.18 -16.82 1.35
N ASP A 149 -0.21 -18.10 1.49
CA ASP A 149 -0.08 -18.84 2.75
C ASP A 149 1.38 -19.19 3.02
N GLN A 150 2.10 -19.71 2.02
CA GLN A 150 3.53 -19.98 2.13
C GLN A 150 4.34 -18.70 2.35
N TRP A 151 3.96 -17.59 1.67
CA TRP A 151 4.62 -16.32 1.89
C TRP A 151 4.44 -15.82 3.32
N ALA A 152 3.22 -15.88 3.85
CA ALA A 152 2.94 -15.47 5.22
C ALA A 152 3.73 -16.27 6.24
N GLU A 153 3.82 -17.59 6.08
CA GLU A 153 4.62 -18.47 6.93
C GLU A 153 6.11 -18.15 6.85
N LEU A 154 6.65 -17.99 5.64
CA LEU A 154 8.06 -17.61 5.42
C LEU A 154 8.41 -16.28 6.11
N PHE A 155 7.53 -15.28 6.01
CA PHE A 155 7.75 -13.99 6.66
C PHE A 155 7.73 -14.10 8.18
N ALA A 156 6.83 -14.88 8.74
CA ALA A 156 6.78 -15.14 10.18
C ALA A 156 8.05 -15.86 10.66
N ASP A 157 8.48 -16.88 9.93
CA ASP A 157 9.68 -17.68 10.25
C ASP A 157 10.98 -16.85 10.17
N SER A 158 11.00 -15.80 9.37
CA SER A 158 12.14 -14.86 9.31
C SER A 158 12.34 -14.07 10.60
N GLY A 159 11.35 -14.02 11.48
CA GLY A 159 11.36 -13.23 12.71
C GLY A 159 10.93 -11.78 12.55
N ALA A 160 10.59 -11.34 11.33
CA ALA A 160 10.01 -10.02 11.08
C ALA A 160 8.74 -9.80 11.91
N LYS A 161 8.38 -8.54 12.13
CA LYS A 161 7.19 -8.15 12.89
C LYS A 161 6.14 -7.47 12.02
N TYR A 162 6.51 -7.03 10.85
CA TYR A 162 5.61 -6.46 9.86
C TYR A 162 6.11 -6.73 8.43
N VAL A 163 5.18 -6.62 7.50
CA VAL A 163 5.43 -6.76 6.06
C VAL A 163 4.78 -5.61 5.33
N VAL A 164 5.48 -4.97 4.41
CA VAL A 164 4.95 -3.93 3.52
C VAL A 164 4.98 -4.46 2.08
N LEU A 165 3.80 -4.53 1.45
CA LEU A 165 3.65 -4.95 0.06
C LEU A 165 3.44 -3.74 -0.85
N THR A 166 4.08 -3.72 -2.00
CA THR A 166 3.79 -2.76 -3.06
C THR A 166 2.35 -2.93 -3.55
N ALA A 167 1.44 -2.03 -3.15
CA ALA A 167 0.11 -1.96 -3.74
C ALA A 167 0.16 -1.35 -5.14
N LYS A 168 0.88 -0.23 -5.30
CA LYS A 168 1.11 0.44 -6.58
C LYS A 168 2.47 1.13 -6.56
N HIS A 169 3.32 0.89 -7.56
CA HIS A 169 4.56 1.61 -7.79
C HIS A 169 4.35 2.72 -8.85
N HIS A 170 5.38 3.43 -9.23
CA HIS A 170 5.34 4.63 -10.09
C HIS A 170 4.80 4.39 -11.51
N GLU A 171 4.77 3.15 -12.00
CA GLU A 171 4.13 2.77 -13.27
C GLU A 171 2.60 2.76 -13.20
N GLY A 172 2.03 2.82 -12.01
CA GLY A 172 0.60 2.93 -11.79
C GLY A 172 -0.17 1.61 -11.84
N PHE A 173 0.49 0.45 -11.99
CA PHE A 173 -0.20 -0.83 -11.95
C PHE A 173 -0.62 -1.16 -10.52
N CYS A 174 -1.90 -1.46 -10.34
CA CYS A 174 -2.48 -1.75 -9.03
C CYS A 174 -2.53 -3.25 -8.74
N ASN A 175 -1.92 -3.69 -7.66
CA ASN A 175 -1.97 -5.09 -7.21
C ASN A 175 -3.29 -5.46 -6.49
N TRP A 176 -4.32 -4.64 -6.65
CA TRP A 176 -5.68 -4.83 -6.11
C TRP A 176 -6.73 -4.32 -7.11
N PRO A 177 -8.03 -4.66 -6.97
CA PRO A 177 -9.11 -4.22 -7.88
C PRO A 177 -9.43 -2.73 -7.72
N SER A 178 -8.51 -1.84 -8.12
CA SER A 178 -8.73 -0.40 -8.13
C SER A 178 -9.74 -0.01 -9.21
N SER A 179 -10.82 0.63 -8.81
CA SER A 179 -11.85 1.12 -9.74
C SER A 179 -11.37 2.32 -10.59
N THR A 180 -10.33 3.01 -10.16
CA THR A 180 -9.72 4.15 -10.87
C THR A 180 -8.56 3.74 -11.79
N SER A 181 -8.14 2.48 -11.74
CA SER A 181 -7.10 1.87 -12.58
C SER A 181 -7.66 0.75 -13.47
N TRP A 182 -8.77 1.05 -14.14
CA TRP A 182 -9.42 0.09 -15.02
C TRP A 182 -8.47 -0.43 -16.11
N GLN A 183 -8.45 -1.77 -16.33
CA GLN A 183 -7.52 -2.49 -17.22
C GLN A 183 -6.03 -2.28 -16.89
N TRP A 184 -5.73 -1.72 -15.70
CA TRP A 184 -4.36 -1.53 -15.22
C TRP A 184 -4.23 -1.98 -13.75
N ASN A 185 -4.82 -3.13 -13.46
CA ASN A 185 -4.75 -3.77 -12.14
C ASN A 185 -4.71 -5.29 -12.26
N SER A 186 -4.29 -5.96 -11.19
CA SER A 186 -4.05 -7.41 -11.14
C SER A 186 -5.30 -8.28 -11.27
N VAL A 187 -6.49 -7.69 -11.10
CA VAL A 187 -7.76 -8.41 -11.29
C VAL A 187 -8.23 -8.33 -12.73
N ASP A 188 -8.05 -7.18 -13.37
CA ASP A 188 -8.46 -6.97 -14.76
C ASP A 188 -7.47 -7.56 -15.78
N VAL A 189 -6.16 -7.57 -15.44
CA VAL A 189 -5.10 -8.02 -16.34
C VAL A 189 -4.08 -8.87 -15.55
N GLY A 190 -3.43 -9.81 -16.23
CA GLY A 190 -2.38 -10.62 -15.64
C GLY A 190 -2.93 -11.73 -14.73
N PRO A 191 -2.63 -11.72 -13.42
CA PRO A 191 -2.92 -12.84 -12.52
C PRO A 191 -4.41 -13.08 -12.29
N LYS A 192 -5.27 -12.13 -12.60
CA LYS A 192 -6.72 -12.20 -12.35
C LYS A 192 -7.06 -12.44 -10.87
N ARG A 193 -6.28 -11.84 -10.00
CA ARG A 193 -6.35 -12.00 -8.55
C ARG A 193 -6.17 -10.66 -7.83
N ASP A 194 -6.80 -10.53 -6.68
CA ASP A 194 -6.52 -9.48 -5.71
C ASP A 194 -5.30 -9.87 -4.86
N LEU A 195 -4.10 -9.53 -5.35
CA LEU A 195 -2.84 -9.92 -4.70
C LEU A 195 -2.67 -9.30 -3.32
N VAL A 196 -3.13 -8.05 -3.14
CA VAL A 196 -3.13 -7.37 -1.85
C VAL A 196 -4.08 -8.06 -0.88
N GLY A 197 -5.31 -8.36 -1.31
CA GLY A 197 -6.31 -9.03 -0.49
C GLY A 197 -5.90 -10.44 -0.10
N ASP A 198 -5.38 -11.22 -1.04
CA ASP A 198 -4.90 -12.58 -0.80
C ASP A 198 -3.81 -12.61 0.28
N LEU A 199 -2.77 -11.76 0.14
CA LEU A 199 -1.69 -11.73 1.13
C LEU A 199 -2.14 -11.17 2.48
N THR A 200 -2.96 -10.11 2.49
CA THR A 200 -3.54 -9.56 3.72
C THR A 200 -4.28 -10.62 4.53
N LYS A 201 -5.13 -11.39 3.83
CA LYS A 201 -5.92 -12.47 4.46
C LYS A 201 -5.03 -13.56 5.05
N SER A 202 -4.01 -14.00 4.32
CA SER A 202 -3.09 -15.05 4.77
C SER A 202 -2.27 -14.59 5.95
N ILE A 203 -1.69 -13.39 5.93
CA ILE A 203 -0.92 -12.84 7.04
C ILE A 203 -1.78 -12.78 8.30
N ARG A 204 -3.00 -12.24 8.23
CA ARG A 204 -3.87 -12.10 9.40
C ARG A 204 -4.39 -13.41 9.97
N ASN A 205 -4.62 -14.40 9.11
CA ASN A 205 -5.16 -15.69 9.55
C ASN A 205 -4.09 -16.63 10.11
N ARG A 206 -2.84 -16.49 9.67
CA ARG A 206 -1.77 -17.47 9.95
C ARG A 206 -0.67 -16.95 10.84
N THR A 207 -0.55 -15.64 11.00
CA THR A 207 0.60 -15.02 11.66
C THR A 207 0.16 -13.92 12.63
N SER A 208 1.11 -13.45 13.43
CA SER A 208 0.97 -12.23 14.25
C SER A 208 1.59 -11.00 13.58
N LEU A 209 2.01 -11.09 12.32
CA LEU A 209 2.63 -9.99 11.60
C LEU A 209 1.65 -8.85 11.36
N ARG A 210 2.15 -7.62 11.46
CA ARG A 210 1.44 -6.44 10.98
C ARG A 210 1.59 -6.32 9.48
N PHE A 211 0.54 -5.83 8.82
CA PHE A 211 0.52 -5.69 7.37
C PHE A 211 0.45 -4.24 6.94
N GLY A 212 1.36 -3.84 6.07
CA GLY A 212 1.46 -2.51 5.51
C GLY A 212 1.41 -2.51 3.99
N LEU A 213 1.15 -1.34 3.43
CA LEU A 213 1.09 -1.11 1.99
C LEU A 213 1.97 0.07 1.59
N TYR A 214 2.76 -0.13 0.55
CA TYR A 214 3.43 0.92 -0.19
C TYR A 214 2.52 1.42 -1.31
N HIS A 215 2.43 2.74 -1.47
CA HIS A 215 1.66 3.36 -2.53
C HIS A 215 2.42 4.56 -3.10
N SER A 216 2.71 4.53 -4.39
CA SER A 216 3.22 5.70 -5.11
C SER A 216 2.12 6.75 -5.27
N LEU A 217 2.41 7.97 -4.85
CA LEU A 217 1.50 9.10 -5.01
C LEU A 217 1.38 9.48 -6.48
N PHE A 218 2.50 9.65 -7.20
CA PHE A 218 2.45 9.92 -8.63
C PHE A 218 2.43 8.64 -9.50
N GLU A 219 2.14 8.83 -10.77
CA GLU A 219 2.36 7.85 -11.84
C GLU A 219 3.10 8.53 -13.00
N TRP A 220 4.25 7.99 -13.40
CA TRP A 220 5.16 8.61 -14.38
C TRP A 220 4.49 9.10 -15.65
N PHE A 221 3.56 8.32 -16.20
CA PHE A 221 2.96 8.55 -17.51
C PHE A 221 1.45 8.75 -17.46
N ASN A 222 0.87 8.99 -16.28
CA ASN A 222 -0.55 9.26 -16.15
C ASN A 222 -0.88 10.65 -16.74
N PRO A 223 -1.80 10.75 -17.71
CA PRO A 223 -2.12 12.01 -18.36
C PRO A 223 -2.64 13.11 -17.41
N LEU A 224 -3.39 12.72 -16.37
CA LEU A 224 -3.91 13.67 -15.37
C LEU A 224 -2.76 14.24 -14.54
N TYR A 225 -1.86 13.36 -14.05
CA TYR A 225 -0.68 13.81 -13.30
C TYR A 225 0.23 14.72 -14.14
N LEU A 226 0.48 14.32 -15.39
CA LEU A 226 1.30 15.15 -16.30
C LEU A 226 0.67 16.50 -16.59
N ARG A 227 -0.68 16.57 -16.67
CA ARG A 227 -1.41 17.83 -16.82
C ARG A 227 -1.26 18.70 -15.58
N ASP A 228 -1.54 18.16 -14.40
CA ASP A 228 -1.38 18.87 -13.12
C ASP A 228 0.05 19.38 -12.96
N LYS A 229 1.05 18.56 -13.26
CA LYS A 229 2.46 18.93 -13.25
C LYS A 229 2.79 20.05 -14.24
N SER A 230 2.21 20.03 -15.45
CA SER A 230 2.43 21.06 -16.47
C SER A 230 1.91 22.44 -16.06
N THR A 231 0.93 22.51 -15.16
CA THR A 231 0.43 23.75 -14.55
C THR A 231 1.17 24.13 -13.26
N ASN A 232 2.31 23.50 -12.99
CA ASN A 232 3.04 23.64 -11.74
C ASN A 232 2.15 23.29 -10.51
N PHE A 233 1.35 22.22 -10.64
CA PHE A 233 0.45 21.72 -9.62
C PHE A 233 -0.68 22.69 -9.20
N ALA A 234 -1.05 23.61 -10.09
CA ALA A 234 -2.18 24.52 -9.85
C ALA A 234 -3.55 23.81 -9.94
N THR A 235 -3.62 22.70 -10.68
CA THR A 235 -4.79 21.84 -10.75
C THR A 235 -4.54 20.55 -9.95
N LYS A 236 -5.62 19.87 -9.54
CA LYS A 236 -5.58 18.65 -8.72
C LYS A 236 -6.48 17.54 -9.29
N GLU A 237 -6.58 17.47 -10.63
CA GLU A 237 -7.44 16.47 -11.27
C GLU A 237 -6.98 15.05 -10.94
N TYR A 238 -5.69 14.79 -11.03
CA TYR A 238 -5.11 13.48 -10.69
C TYR A 238 -5.39 13.09 -9.24
N ILE A 239 -5.29 14.06 -8.33
CA ILE A 239 -5.50 13.82 -6.90
C ILE A 239 -6.92 13.33 -6.64
N TYR A 240 -7.92 14.07 -7.10
CA TYR A 240 -9.32 13.77 -6.79
C TYR A 240 -9.90 12.63 -7.63
N MET A 241 -9.41 12.44 -8.85
CA MET A 241 -9.93 11.41 -9.75
C MET A 241 -9.26 10.05 -9.55
N LYS A 242 -8.05 10.02 -8.96
CA LYS A 242 -7.27 8.78 -8.87
C LYS A 242 -6.57 8.56 -7.54
N MET A 243 -5.58 9.38 -7.19
CA MET A 243 -4.67 9.10 -6.07
C MET A 243 -5.39 8.99 -4.72
N LEU A 244 -6.20 9.99 -4.39
CA LEU A 244 -6.92 10.02 -3.11
C LEU A 244 -8.00 8.93 -2.99
N PRO A 245 -8.82 8.65 -4.03
CA PRO A 245 -9.71 7.48 -4.02
C PRO A 245 -8.97 6.16 -3.81
N GLU A 246 -7.82 5.95 -4.45
CA GLU A 246 -7.00 4.73 -4.29
C GLU A 246 -6.47 4.58 -2.87
N LEU A 247 -5.88 5.62 -2.29
CA LEU A 247 -5.41 5.58 -0.89
C LEU A 247 -6.55 5.25 0.09
N LYS A 248 -7.70 5.91 -0.08
CA LYS A 248 -8.87 5.65 0.78
C LYS A 248 -9.41 4.24 0.60
N ASP A 249 -9.48 3.72 -0.64
CA ASP A 249 -9.92 2.35 -0.91
C ASP A 249 -8.99 1.32 -0.25
N LEU A 250 -7.67 1.50 -0.36
CA LEU A 250 -6.69 0.64 0.32
C LEU A 250 -6.88 0.62 1.83
N VAL A 251 -7.07 1.80 2.44
CA VAL A 251 -7.28 1.91 3.89
C VAL A 251 -8.57 1.23 4.34
N VAL A 252 -9.68 1.49 3.65
CA VAL A 252 -10.99 0.96 4.05
C VAL A 252 -11.08 -0.53 3.77
N ARG A 253 -10.56 -0.99 2.63
CA ARG A 253 -10.67 -2.37 2.18
C ARG A 253 -9.73 -3.32 2.92
N TYR A 254 -8.47 -2.93 3.07
CA TYR A 254 -7.44 -3.83 3.63
C TYR A 254 -6.98 -3.46 5.02
N GLN A 255 -7.36 -2.29 5.52
CA GLN A 255 -7.04 -1.84 6.89
C GLN A 255 -5.55 -2.01 7.25
N PRO A 256 -4.62 -1.48 6.44
CA PRO A 256 -3.19 -1.64 6.70
C PRO A 256 -2.76 -0.90 7.97
N GLU A 257 -1.80 -1.47 8.70
CA GLU A 257 -1.21 -0.82 9.88
C GLU A 257 0.00 0.05 9.53
N ILE A 258 0.50 -0.04 8.29
CA ILE A 258 1.51 0.88 7.74
C ILE A 258 1.02 1.39 6.39
N ILE A 259 1.11 2.70 6.16
CA ILE A 259 1.00 3.31 4.84
C ILE A 259 2.34 3.95 4.54
N TRP A 260 3.03 3.35 3.60
CA TRP A 260 4.30 3.81 3.09
C TRP A 260 4.08 4.56 1.78
N SER A 261 4.02 5.88 1.82
CA SER A 261 3.88 6.74 0.64
C SER A 261 5.23 6.98 -0.02
N ASP A 262 5.22 7.18 -1.33
CA ASP A 262 6.40 7.49 -2.13
C ASP A 262 6.00 8.27 -3.39
N GLY A 263 6.99 8.77 -4.15
CA GLY A 263 6.70 9.51 -5.36
C GLY A 263 5.97 10.82 -5.10
N ASP A 264 6.42 11.56 -4.10
CA ASP A 264 5.79 12.74 -3.53
C ASP A 264 6.34 14.07 -4.11
N ALA A 265 6.89 14.04 -5.33
CA ALA A 265 7.39 15.24 -6.00
C ALA A 265 6.27 16.26 -6.24
N GLY A 266 6.42 17.45 -5.68
CA GLY A 266 5.44 18.53 -5.67
C GLY A 266 4.96 18.87 -4.26
N PRO A 267 4.28 20.03 -4.08
CA PRO A 267 3.87 20.50 -2.76
C PRO A 267 2.96 19.52 -2.02
N ASP A 268 3.08 19.42 -0.69
CA ASP A 268 2.18 18.66 0.16
C ASP A 268 0.71 19.09 0.02
N SER A 269 0.50 20.39 -0.20
CA SER A 269 -0.82 20.96 -0.50
C SER A 269 -1.41 20.45 -1.82
N TYR A 270 -0.58 20.14 -2.82
CA TYR A 270 -1.04 19.48 -4.04
C TYR A 270 -1.54 18.08 -3.74
N TRP A 271 -0.77 17.32 -2.98
CA TRP A 271 -1.11 15.95 -2.61
C TRP A 271 -2.29 15.83 -1.63
N THR A 272 -2.77 16.95 -1.08
CA THR A 272 -3.78 16.97 0.00
C THR A 272 -3.36 16.09 1.19
N SER A 273 -2.06 16.14 1.50
CA SER A 273 -1.45 15.22 2.47
C SER A 273 -2.00 15.41 3.87
N THR A 274 -2.10 16.65 4.31
CA THR A 274 -2.61 16.96 5.66
C THR A 274 -4.09 16.60 5.81
N GLU A 275 -4.91 16.79 4.80
CA GLU A 275 -6.33 16.41 4.80
C GLU A 275 -6.50 14.89 4.81
N PHE A 276 -5.70 14.17 4.02
CA PHE A 276 -5.72 12.71 4.03
C PHE A 276 -5.27 12.14 5.37
N LEU A 277 -4.17 12.65 5.94
CA LEU A 277 -3.65 12.19 7.23
C LEU A 277 -4.60 12.53 8.38
N ALA A 278 -5.24 13.70 8.38
CA ALA A 278 -6.25 14.05 9.36
C ALA A 278 -7.44 13.07 9.31
N TRP A 279 -7.95 12.76 8.11
CA TRP A 279 -8.97 11.72 7.95
C TRP A 279 -8.47 10.34 8.42
N LEU A 280 -7.24 9.98 8.06
CA LEU A 280 -6.64 8.68 8.42
C LEU A 280 -6.57 8.50 9.95
N TYR A 281 -6.21 9.54 10.68
CA TYR A 281 -6.00 9.50 12.13
C TYR A 281 -7.26 9.75 12.96
N ASN A 282 -8.29 10.36 12.39
CA ASN A 282 -9.55 10.65 13.10
C ASN A 282 -10.65 9.63 12.79
N GLU A 283 -10.82 9.26 11.52
CA GLU A 283 -12.03 8.62 11.02
C GLU A 283 -11.81 7.20 10.51
N SER A 284 -10.58 6.90 10.03
CA SER A 284 -10.32 5.62 9.37
C SER A 284 -10.48 4.42 10.31
N PRO A 285 -10.75 3.22 9.78
CA PRO A 285 -10.83 2.01 10.60
C PRO A 285 -9.52 1.66 11.31
N VAL A 286 -8.39 2.19 10.83
CA VAL A 286 -7.04 1.92 11.37
C VAL A 286 -6.47 3.07 12.21
N ARG A 287 -7.27 4.09 12.50
CA ARG A 287 -6.84 5.33 13.18
C ARG A 287 -6.01 5.14 14.46
N GLN A 288 -6.20 4.02 15.16
CA GLN A 288 -5.48 3.73 16.41
C GLN A 288 -4.15 3.00 16.18
N SER A 289 -4.02 2.23 15.11
CA SER A 289 -2.86 1.35 14.87
C SER A 289 -1.98 1.80 13.71
N VAL A 290 -2.49 2.60 12.77
CA VAL A 290 -1.74 2.96 11.57
C VAL A 290 -0.55 3.85 11.87
N VAL A 291 0.56 3.59 11.17
CA VAL A 291 1.72 4.47 11.11
C VAL A 291 1.98 4.86 9.65
N THR A 292 2.59 6.02 9.44
CA THR A 292 2.96 6.52 8.11
C THR A 292 4.40 7.00 8.11
N ASN A 293 5.07 6.91 6.96
CA ASN A 293 6.37 7.52 6.75
C ASN A 293 6.26 9.04 6.53
N ASP A 294 7.34 9.65 6.07
CA ASP A 294 7.53 11.10 5.92
C ASP A 294 7.50 11.60 4.46
N ARG A 295 7.10 10.76 3.47
CA ARG A 295 7.08 11.13 2.04
C ARG A 295 5.69 11.58 1.60
N TRP A 296 5.35 12.82 1.93
CA TRP A 296 4.00 13.38 1.71
C TRP A 296 3.99 14.69 0.91
N GLY A 297 5.11 15.03 0.27
CA GLY A 297 5.29 16.24 -0.53
C GLY A 297 6.65 16.90 -0.28
N ASP A 298 6.96 17.88 -1.11
CA ASP A 298 8.21 18.63 -1.02
C ASP A 298 8.38 19.24 0.38
N GLY A 299 9.52 18.94 1.01
CA GLY A 299 9.87 19.47 2.33
C GLY A 299 9.30 18.69 3.52
N CYS A 300 8.59 17.58 3.30
CA CYS A 300 8.08 16.72 4.38
C CYS A 300 9.14 15.74 4.90
N SER A 301 10.00 15.22 4.04
CA SER A 301 11.04 14.23 4.42
C SER A 301 11.94 14.74 5.55
N CYS A 302 12.19 13.90 6.55
CA CYS A 302 12.93 14.23 7.78
C CYS A 302 12.29 15.33 8.64
N LYS A 303 11.02 15.63 8.46
CA LYS A 303 10.35 16.73 9.17
C LYS A 303 8.95 16.34 9.67
N HIS A 304 8.15 15.68 8.87
CA HIS A 304 6.76 15.35 9.17
C HIS A 304 6.51 13.84 9.04
N GLY A 305 5.43 13.34 9.68
CA GLY A 305 5.04 11.93 9.61
C GLY A 305 5.37 11.12 10.86
N GLY A 306 4.86 9.89 10.90
CA GLY A 306 5.01 9.02 12.07
C GLY A 306 6.42 8.48 12.26
N PHE A 307 7.12 8.16 11.18
CA PHE A 307 8.54 7.79 11.19
C PHE A 307 9.27 8.39 9.98
N TYR A 308 10.55 8.70 10.17
CA TYR A 308 11.35 9.30 9.11
C TYR A 308 12.02 8.22 8.25
N THR A 309 11.91 8.37 6.94
CA THR A 309 12.71 7.65 5.95
C THR A 309 13.74 8.57 5.31
N CYS A 310 13.50 9.88 5.31
CA CYS A 310 14.36 10.95 4.82
C CYS A 310 14.78 10.79 3.35
N GLN A 311 15.45 9.70 3.05
CA GLN A 311 15.91 9.28 1.72
C GLN A 311 16.09 7.78 1.72
N ASP A 312 16.26 7.20 0.54
CA ASP A 312 16.60 5.79 0.40
C ASP A 312 17.92 5.47 1.10
N HIS A 313 17.96 4.29 1.77
CA HIS A 313 19.12 3.85 2.54
C HIS A 313 19.59 4.85 3.62
N TYR A 314 18.63 5.54 4.25
CA TYR A 314 18.94 6.59 5.22
C TYR A 314 19.72 6.07 6.42
N ARG A 315 20.81 6.76 6.72
CA ARG A 315 21.68 6.47 7.88
C ARG A 315 22.15 7.80 8.49
N PRO A 316 21.56 8.23 9.58
CA PRO A 316 21.88 9.53 10.18
C PRO A 316 23.28 9.59 10.80
N GLY A 317 23.93 8.44 11.06
CA GLY A 317 25.26 8.39 11.72
C GLY A 317 25.27 8.89 13.17
N LYS A 318 24.11 9.28 13.70
CA LYS A 318 23.89 9.73 15.07
C LYS A 318 22.49 9.32 15.52
N LEU A 319 22.29 9.24 16.83
CA LEU A 319 20.95 9.08 17.39
C LEU A 319 20.10 10.31 17.05
N ILE A 320 18.93 10.10 16.50
CA ILE A 320 17.90 11.14 16.31
C ILE A 320 16.72 10.84 17.24
N GLU A 321 16.09 11.90 17.75
CA GLU A 321 15.02 11.76 18.74
C GLU A 321 13.72 11.20 18.14
N HIS A 322 13.46 11.55 16.88
CA HIS A 322 12.28 11.04 16.18
C HIS A 322 12.47 9.61 15.70
N LYS A 323 11.41 8.80 15.68
CA LYS A 323 11.43 7.45 15.12
C LYS A 323 11.81 7.51 13.64
N TRP A 324 12.66 6.61 13.21
CA TRP A 324 13.10 6.50 11.82
C TRP A 324 13.25 5.06 11.38
N GLU A 325 13.22 4.86 10.08
CA GLU A 325 13.37 3.56 9.42
C GLU A 325 14.54 3.61 8.44
N ASN A 326 15.41 2.61 8.50
CA ASN A 326 16.35 2.36 7.43
C ASN A 326 15.74 1.35 6.46
N CYS A 327 15.12 1.86 5.42
CA CYS A 327 14.67 1.03 4.32
C CYS A 327 15.87 0.71 3.44
N LEU A 328 16.23 -0.55 3.31
CA LEU A 328 17.43 -0.99 2.59
C LEU A 328 17.15 -2.19 1.69
N THR A 329 17.95 -2.33 0.65
CA THR A 329 17.92 -3.47 -0.27
C THR A 329 19.08 -4.41 -0.02
N LEU A 330 18.87 -5.69 -0.29
CA LEU A 330 19.98 -6.65 -0.37
C LEU A 330 20.78 -6.46 -1.66
N ASP A 331 20.12 -6.16 -2.78
CA ASP A 331 20.77 -5.76 -4.04
C ASP A 331 21.14 -4.26 -3.99
N ARG A 332 22.41 -3.94 -4.23
CA ARG A 332 22.93 -2.56 -4.18
C ARG A 332 22.43 -1.65 -5.29
N LYS A 333 21.77 -2.22 -6.31
CA LYS A 333 21.41 -1.52 -7.55
C LYS A 333 19.92 -1.34 -7.77
N SER A 334 19.06 -2.11 -7.06
CA SER A 334 17.62 -2.13 -7.28
C SER A 334 16.85 -2.52 -6.01
N TRP A 335 15.63 -2.00 -5.87
CA TRP A 335 14.67 -2.45 -4.85
C TRP A 335 13.96 -3.74 -5.29
N ALA A 336 13.85 -3.99 -6.60
CA ALA A 336 13.26 -5.21 -7.14
C ALA A 336 14.33 -6.24 -7.53
N PHE A 337 13.90 -7.49 -7.68
CA PHE A 337 14.74 -8.54 -8.22
C PHE A 337 15.21 -8.23 -9.65
N ARG A 338 16.49 -8.47 -9.93
CA ARG A 338 17.10 -8.33 -11.25
C ARG A 338 17.65 -9.68 -11.72
N ARG A 339 17.25 -10.10 -12.93
CA ARG A 339 17.72 -11.37 -13.52
C ARG A 339 19.23 -11.40 -13.85
N GLU A 340 19.82 -10.23 -14.09
CA GLU A 340 21.23 -10.07 -14.40
C GLU A 340 22.11 -9.84 -13.15
N ALA A 341 21.51 -9.84 -11.95
CA ALA A 341 22.27 -9.66 -10.71
C ALA A 341 23.23 -10.81 -10.46
N ILE A 342 24.47 -10.47 -10.11
CA ILE A 342 25.50 -11.41 -9.70
C ILE A 342 25.78 -11.30 -8.20
N LEU A 343 26.38 -12.32 -7.61
CA LEU A 343 26.57 -12.39 -6.15
C LEU A 343 27.26 -11.14 -5.56
N SER A 344 28.19 -10.52 -6.28
CA SER A 344 28.85 -9.29 -5.85
C SER A 344 27.95 -8.04 -5.82
N ASP A 345 26.79 -8.11 -6.46
CA ASP A 345 25.80 -7.03 -6.40
C ASP A 345 25.06 -6.99 -5.04
N PHE A 346 25.07 -8.08 -4.30
CA PHE A 346 24.36 -8.16 -3.02
C PHE A 346 25.21 -7.71 -1.83
N LEU A 347 24.55 -7.24 -0.79
CA LEU A 347 25.16 -7.02 0.51
C LEU A 347 25.55 -8.36 1.12
N SER A 348 26.69 -8.41 1.81
CA SER A 348 27.03 -9.61 2.58
C SER A 348 26.12 -9.72 3.80
N ILE A 349 25.92 -10.96 4.28
CA ILE A 349 25.15 -11.25 5.48
C ILE A 349 25.66 -10.43 6.67
N GLN A 350 26.99 -10.31 6.86
CA GLN A 350 27.56 -9.54 7.94
C GLN A 350 27.16 -8.05 7.88
N VAL A 351 27.18 -7.45 6.67
CA VAL A 351 26.77 -6.06 6.48
C VAL A 351 25.27 -5.90 6.78
N SER A 352 24.44 -6.81 6.31
CA SER A 352 23.00 -6.78 6.58
C SER A 352 22.72 -6.85 8.08
N PHE A 353 23.37 -7.76 8.83
CA PHE A 353 23.23 -7.85 10.29
C PHE A 353 23.77 -6.63 11.04
N MET A 354 24.87 -6.02 10.59
CA MET A 354 25.38 -4.79 11.20
C MET A 354 24.39 -3.64 11.08
N LEU A 355 23.64 -3.57 9.98
CA LEU A 355 22.63 -2.54 9.74
C LEU A 355 21.40 -2.71 10.62
N VAL A 356 21.07 -3.94 11.00
CA VAL A 356 19.92 -4.28 11.87
C VAL A 356 20.23 -4.09 13.36
N ARG A 357 21.51 -4.01 13.75
CA ARG A 357 21.95 -4.04 15.16
C ARG A 357 21.68 -2.75 15.95
N ASP A 358 21.39 -1.64 15.30
CA ASP A 358 21.11 -0.38 15.98
C ASP A 358 19.71 -0.40 16.62
N ARG A 359 19.67 -0.42 17.98
CA ARG A 359 18.45 -0.63 18.77
C ARG A 359 17.40 0.49 18.67
N SER A 360 17.75 1.63 18.12
CA SER A 360 16.83 2.77 17.95
C SER A 360 16.12 2.76 16.58
N LEU A 361 16.43 1.80 15.73
CA LEU A 361 16.10 1.72 14.31
C LEU A 361 15.03 0.67 14.03
N ASN A 362 14.09 0.97 13.14
CA ASN A 362 13.38 -0.05 12.39
C ASN A 362 14.10 -0.29 11.06
N VAL A 363 14.28 -1.55 10.69
CA VAL A 363 14.94 -1.98 9.46
C VAL A 363 13.94 -2.77 8.63
N VAL A 364 13.85 -2.43 7.35
CA VAL A 364 12.95 -3.09 6.38
C VAL A 364 13.73 -3.51 5.16
#